data_bb2de124d5df82e160c6e6634d33d53d
#
_entry.id   bb2de124d5df82e160c6e6634d33d53d
#
_cell.length_a   1.000
_cell.length_b   1.000
_cell.length_c   1.000
_cell.angle_alpha   90.00
_cell.angle_beta   90.00
_cell.angle_gamma   90.00
#
_symmetry.space_group_name_H-M   'P 1'
#
loop_
_entity.id
_entity.type
_entity.pdbx_description
1 polymer ?
#
loop_
_entity_poly.entity_id
_entity_poly.type
_entity_poly.pdbx_seq_one_letter_code
_entity_poly.pdbx_strand_id
1 'polypeptide(L)'
;MAESLNIHLQKSTKEKLDKFKQMRGKEVQSDEFWDLVVITAVDEDQKSAYEIQITEKLERKELPLSINYHVFADPPGCKIGGFSQRLPNASALGKLLTALPLGNPLYQMLELKLAMYVDFPSHMKPGMLVTCADDIELYSVPAQENVVFDKSGFTALAHPSPLSIGTTHGVFVLEPAETPRICDMEYRTCSQFLHKPSIEKMFKCNAVCKREGKEFVYTDSTYYFDYGTSMTLLTLFSEISPLTCEIDAYGDFLHALGQRATVDYTENTANVTKKENGLVEIRRKIFHRLKGTALNVILLNISKFYHVGTTEEYLFHFTADPCLRAELGLLSAAFSVCDLEPSEKTRVCVTHSILHPSVTVSQGSVVEYSRLDARVKVGSRSIISGCWIGTDLSVPSDTFIHSLAVNLDGKTGFVTVVFGVRDDLKKSVSSPAHMKALSLFEVNLEDCVGLWGLFPEKVRFSGDTTMCSLWNACIFPVCSNLKDSFVMSLGMLKALDSGTNFTLLKNATLTSLQETLQNKNLEEMLKFRKKLYEDILRVNLSNSV
;
A
#
# COMPACT_ATOMS: atom_id res chain seq x y z
N MET A 1 -30.91 -4.09 0.59
CA MET A 1 -29.89 -3.95 1.66
C MET A 1 -28.51 -3.54 1.16
N ALA A 2 -27.88 -4.22 0.19
CA ALA A 2 -26.58 -3.81 -0.35
C ALA A 2 -26.58 -2.40 -0.99
N GLU A 3 -27.63 -2.04 -1.70
CA GLU A 3 -27.79 -0.70 -2.31
C GLU A 3 -27.94 0.39 -1.23
N SER A 4 -28.67 0.12 -0.14
CA SER A 4 -28.78 1.02 1.01
C SER A 4 -27.42 1.21 1.71
N LEU A 5 -26.64 0.14 1.89
CA LEU A 5 -25.30 0.20 2.49
C LEU A 5 -24.36 1.11 1.67
N ASN A 6 -24.32 0.94 0.34
CA ASN A 6 -23.47 1.73 -0.53
C ASN A 6 -23.82 3.23 -0.48
N ILE A 7 -25.11 3.58 -0.42
CA ILE A 7 -25.58 4.97 -0.32
C ILE A 7 -25.12 5.60 1.01
N HIS A 8 -25.22 4.87 2.14
CA HIS A 8 -24.76 5.37 3.44
C HIS A 8 -23.25 5.60 3.45
N LEU A 9 -22.48 4.64 2.91
CA LEU A 9 -21.02 4.76 2.83
C LEU A 9 -20.61 5.91 1.93
N GLN A 10 -21.21 6.07 0.75
CA GLN A 10 -20.93 7.16 -0.17
C GLN A 10 -21.20 8.53 0.50
N LYS A 11 -22.35 8.68 1.17
CA LYS A 11 -22.71 9.92 1.86
C LYS A 11 -21.71 10.25 2.98
N SER A 12 -21.46 9.30 3.87
CA SER A 12 -20.53 9.48 5.00
C SER A 12 -19.10 9.75 4.53
N THR A 13 -18.63 9.05 3.50
CA THR A 13 -17.31 9.27 2.91
C THR A 13 -17.19 10.68 2.34
N LYS A 14 -18.21 11.13 1.60
CA LYS A 14 -18.23 12.49 1.04
C LYS A 14 -18.20 13.55 2.14
N GLU A 15 -18.99 13.39 3.19
CA GLU A 15 -19.00 14.34 4.33
C GLU A 15 -17.62 14.46 4.99
N LYS A 16 -16.92 13.34 5.21
CA LYS A 16 -15.56 13.32 5.76
C LYS A 16 -14.54 13.98 4.83
N LEU A 17 -14.59 13.68 3.53
CA LEU A 17 -13.74 14.30 2.53
C LEU A 17 -14.00 15.82 2.43
N ASP A 18 -15.26 16.26 2.47
CA ASP A 18 -15.62 17.67 2.44
C ASP A 18 -15.14 18.40 3.71
N LYS A 19 -15.25 17.76 4.88
CA LYS A 19 -14.70 18.31 6.14
C LYS A 19 -13.18 18.44 6.08
N PHE A 20 -12.46 17.40 5.66
CA PHE A 20 -11.01 17.44 5.50
C PHE A 20 -10.58 18.51 4.46
N LYS A 21 -11.30 18.62 3.34
CA LYS A 21 -11.05 19.65 2.32
C LYS A 21 -11.11 21.06 2.89
N GLN A 22 -12.00 21.31 3.86
CA GLN A 22 -12.10 22.62 4.52
C GLN A 22 -10.92 22.93 5.44
N MET A 23 -10.20 21.91 5.92
CA MET A 23 -9.02 22.05 6.78
C MET A 23 -7.72 22.22 5.96
N ARG A 24 -7.70 21.81 4.71
CA ARG A 24 -6.50 21.91 3.85
C ARG A 24 -6.02 23.36 3.73
N GLY A 25 -4.73 23.60 3.97
CA GLY A 25 -4.10 24.91 3.90
C GLY A 25 -4.49 25.89 5.01
N LYS A 26 -5.17 25.44 6.05
CA LYS A 26 -5.53 26.24 7.22
C LYS A 26 -4.85 25.71 8.47
N GLU A 27 -4.70 26.61 9.44
CA GLU A 27 -4.37 26.22 10.80
C GLU A 27 -5.59 25.54 11.43
N VAL A 28 -5.37 24.41 12.10
CA VAL A 28 -6.38 23.68 12.87
C VAL A 28 -5.97 23.65 14.33
N GLN A 29 -6.94 23.54 15.23
CA GLN A 29 -6.66 23.51 16.68
C GLN A 29 -6.41 22.07 17.13
N SER A 30 -5.61 21.89 18.17
CA SER A 30 -5.21 20.57 18.67
C SER A 30 -6.36 19.72 19.22
N ASP A 31 -7.45 20.33 19.64
CA ASP A 31 -8.67 19.65 20.10
C ASP A 31 -9.65 19.33 18.96
N GLU A 32 -9.44 19.89 17.78
CA GLU A 32 -10.28 19.65 16.58
C GLU A 32 -9.69 18.62 15.64
N PHE A 33 -8.36 18.44 15.66
CA PHE A 33 -7.66 17.53 14.76
C PHE A 33 -6.39 16.94 15.42
N TRP A 34 -5.58 16.21 14.68
CA TRP A 34 -4.37 15.55 15.16
C TRP A 34 -3.29 16.54 15.58
N ASP A 35 -2.69 16.35 16.78
CA ASP A 35 -1.53 17.12 17.24
C ASP A 35 -0.26 16.73 16.50
N LEU A 36 -0.15 15.44 16.20
CA LEU A 36 1.05 14.82 15.63
C LEU A 36 0.67 13.67 14.69
N VAL A 37 1.28 13.65 13.52
CA VAL A 37 1.24 12.53 12.59
C VAL A 37 2.63 11.92 12.50
N VAL A 38 2.75 10.65 12.92
CA VAL A 38 3.99 9.88 12.85
C VAL A 38 3.92 8.91 11.69
N ILE A 39 4.95 8.90 10.87
CA ILE A 39 5.08 8.04 9.69
C ILE A 39 6.32 7.18 9.86
N THR A 40 6.19 5.87 9.68
CA THR A 40 7.33 4.95 9.69
C THR A 40 7.79 4.67 8.24
N ALA A 41 9.09 4.60 8.04
CA ALA A 41 9.75 4.34 6.77
C ALA A 41 10.71 3.16 6.91
N VAL A 42 10.87 2.37 5.85
CA VAL A 42 11.73 1.17 5.87
C VAL A 42 13.22 1.49 5.93
N ASP A 43 13.62 2.67 5.49
CA ASP A 43 15.00 3.15 5.46
C ASP A 43 15.06 4.70 5.42
N GLU A 44 16.26 5.26 5.55
CA GLU A 44 16.49 6.71 5.53
C GLU A 44 16.13 7.35 4.18
N ASP A 45 16.25 6.61 3.09
CA ASP A 45 15.86 7.12 1.77
C ASP A 45 14.35 7.25 1.63
N GLN A 46 13.58 6.25 2.10
CA GLN A 46 12.12 6.35 2.11
C GLN A 46 11.65 7.45 3.08
N LYS A 47 12.31 7.60 4.24
CA LYS A 47 12.08 8.73 5.16
C LYS A 47 12.26 10.06 4.44
N SER A 48 13.40 10.25 3.78
CA SER A 48 13.68 11.47 3.00
C SER A 48 12.62 11.71 1.91
N ALA A 49 12.19 10.63 1.23
CA ALA A 49 11.12 10.73 0.22
C ALA A 49 9.79 11.19 0.83
N TYR A 50 9.43 10.72 2.02
CA TYR A 50 8.23 11.17 2.72
C TYR A 50 8.36 12.63 3.16
N GLU A 51 9.47 13.01 3.80
CA GLU A 51 9.71 14.37 4.29
C GLU A 51 9.64 15.40 3.16
N ILE A 52 10.29 15.16 2.01
CA ILE A 52 10.25 16.05 0.84
C ILE A 52 8.80 16.21 0.34
N GLN A 53 8.08 15.11 0.15
CA GLN A 53 6.73 15.17 -0.41
C GLN A 53 5.72 15.81 0.56
N ILE A 54 5.85 15.57 1.88
CA ILE A 54 5.02 16.24 2.90
C ILE A 54 5.31 17.73 2.91
N THR A 55 6.57 18.14 2.85
CA THR A 55 6.96 19.55 2.77
C THR A 55 6.35 20.23 1.55
N GLU A 56 6.45 19.62 0.37
CA GLU A 56 5.82 20.13 -0.84
C GLU A 56 4.29 20.26 -0.73
N LYS A 57 3.64 19.29 -0.06
CA LYS A 57 2.18 19.32 0.18
C LYS A 57 1.78 20.47 1.12
N LEU A 58 2.57 20.72 2.16
CA LEU A 58 2.38 21.86 3.07
C LEU A 58 2.56 23.20 2.34
N GLU A 59 3.60 23.34 1.52
CA GLU A 59 3.85 24.53 0.70
C GLU A 59 2.70 24.80 -0.28
N ARG A 60 2.13 23.74 -0.88
CA ARG A 60 0.98 23.81 -1.78
C ARG A 60 -0.37 23.92 -1.06
N LYS A 61 -0.36 23.96 0.27
CA LYS A 61 -1.57 24.01 1.12
C LYS A 61 -2.53 22.83 0.88
N GLU A 62 -1.98 21.68 0.65
CA GLU A 62 -2.72 20.42 0.46
C GLU A 62 -2.99 19.68 1.77
N LEU A 63 -2.31 20.05 2.85
CA LEU A 63 -2.47 19.50 4.20
C LEU A 63 -2.83 20.61 5.20
N PRO A 64 -3.43 20.28 6.35
CA PRO A 64 -3.57 21.21 7.47
C PRO A 64 -2.20 21.70 7.98
N LEU A 65 -2.08 22.99 8.33
CA LEU A 65 -0.77 23.64 8.53
C LEU A 65 -0.21 23.52 9.95
N SER A 66 -1.06 23.34 10.96
CA SER A 66 -0.63 23.31 12.39
C SER A 66 -0.30 21.92 12.92
N ILE A 67 -0.32 20.89 12.08
CA ILE A 67 0.04 19.54 12.48
C ILE A 67 1.54 19.34 12.38
N ASN A 68 2.13 18.69 13.37
CA ASN A 68 3.49 18.23 13.31
C ASN A 68 3.54 16.88 12.57
N TYR A 69 4.28 16.82 11.46
CA TYR A 69 4.55 15.57 10.73
C TYR A 69 5.98 15.11 11.03
N HIS A 70 6.13 13.93 11.60
CA HIS A 70 7.43 13.32 11.85
C HIS A 70 7.57 12.00 11.11
N VAL A 71 8.69 11.81 10.45
CA VAL A 71 9.02 10.57 9.76
C VAL A 71 10.21 9.91 10.43
N PHE A 72 10.06 8.64 10.77
CA PHE A 72 11.11 7.83 11.37
C PHE A 72 11.45 6.67 10.45
N ALA A 73 12.75 6.48 10.18
CA ALA A 73 13.23 5.27 9.53
C ALA A 73 13.34 4.13 10.53
N ASP A 74 13.07 2.91 10.08
CA ASP A 74 13.31 1.73 10.88
C ASP A 74 14.79 1.63 11.26
N PRO A 75 15.11 1.21 12.49
CA PRO A 75 16.49 0.95 12.89
C PRO A 75 17.14 -0.10 11.97
N PRO A 76 18.47 0.00 11.71
CA PRO A 76 19.18 -1.02 10.94
C PRO A 76 18.96 -2.42 11.53
N GLY A 77 18.45 -3.35 10.71
CA GLY A 77 18.13 -4.72 11.13
C GLY A 77 16.71 -4.93 11.66
N CYS A 78 15.95 -3.89 11.91
CA CYS A 78 14.52 -3.92 12.23
C CYS A 78 13.73 -3.39 11.03
N LYS A 79 12.69 -4.08 10.58
CA LYS A 79 11.85 -3.65 9.48
C LYS A 79 10.39 -3.68 9.91
N ILE A 80 9.89 -2.55 10.41
CA ILE A 80 8.46 -2.33 10.66
C ILE A 80 7.78 -1.91 9.36
N GLY A 81 8.49 -1.14 8.51
CA GLY A 81 8.08 -0.77 7.16
C GLY A 81 8.40 -1.87 6.14
N GLY A 82 7.44 -2.26 5.30
CA GLY A 82 7.64 -3.25 4.24
C GLY A 82 8.08 -2.63 2.91
N PHE A 83 8.91 -3.35 2.12
CA PHE A 83 9.31 -2.93 0.76
C PHE A 83 8.19 -2.95 -0.28
N SER A 84 6.95 -3.26 0.10
CA SER A 84 5.80 -3.32 -0.83
C SER A 84 6.04 -4.21 -2.05
N GLN A 85 6.72 -5.35 -1.89
CA GLN A 85 7.16 -6.21 -3.00
C GLN A 85 6.04 -6.66 -3.93
N ARG A 86 4.78 -6.74 -3.44
CA ARG A 86 3.62 -7.12 -4.26
C ARG A 86 2.95 -5.93 -4.96
N LEU A 87 3.40 -4.69 -4.67
CA LEU A 87 2.95 -3.45 -5.31
C LEU A 87 4.19 -2.58 -5.62
N PRO A 88 5.00 -2.95 -6.64
CA PRO A 88 6.33 -2.35 -6.85
C PRO A 88 6.32 -0.86 -7.19
N ASN A 89 5.25 -0.32 -7.80
CA ASN A 89 5.13 1.11 -8.06
C ASN A 89 5.07 1.97 -6.78
N ALA A 90 4.66 1.36 -5.66
CA ALA A 90 4.68 2.02 -4.35
C ALA A 90 6.01 1.84 -3.58
N SER A 91 6.91 0.96 -4.03
CA SER A 91 8.10 0.58 -3.28
C SER A 91 9.11 1.72 -3.10
N ALA A 92 9.30 2.53 -4.13
CA ALA A 92 10.32 3.58 -4.13
C ALA A 92 9.96 4.79 -3.23
N LEU A 93 8.70 5.22 -3.26
CA LEU A 93 8.23 6.43 -2.58
C LEU A 93 7.22 6.14 -1.46
N GLY A 94 6.96 4.86 -1.20
CA GLY A 94 6.13 4.37 -0.10
C GLY A 94 4.63 4.34 -0.38
N LYS A 95 3.94 3.37 0.21
CA LYS A 95 2.48 3.13 0.04
C LYS A 95 1.62 4.30 0.49
N LEU A 96 2.03 4.99 1.55
CA LEU A 96 1.30 6.14 2.12
C LEU A 96 1.10 7.27 1.12
N LEU A 97 1.97 7.38 0.11
CA LEU A 97 1.89 8.39 -0.95
C LEU A 97 1.42 7.80 -2.29
N THR A 98 0.77 6.64 -2.27
CA THR A 98 0.08 6.08 -3.44
C THR A 98 -1.04 7.03 -3.86
N ALA A 99 -1.05 7.38 -5.15
CA ALA A 99 -2.06 8.25 -5.73
C ALA A 99 -3.43 7.57 -5.77
N LEU A 100 -4.46 8.33 -5.43
CA LEU A 100 -5.84 7.92 -5.58
C LEU A 100 -6.47 8.69 -6.75
N PRO A 101 -7.29 8.06 -7.59
CA PRO A 101 -7.98 8.77 -8.67
C PRO A 101 -9.13 9.63 -8.11
N LEU A 102 -8.77 10.57 -7.23
CA LEU A 102 -9.70 11.39 -6.45
C LEU A 102 -9.13 12.79 -6.23
N GLY A 103 -9.98 13.81 -6.37
CA GLY A 103 -9.69 15.19 -5.97
C GLY A 103 -8.89 16.01 -6.97
N ASN A 104 -8.88 17.32 -6.72
CA ASN A 104 -8.05 18.33 -7.38
C ASN A 104 -7.74 19.42 -6.35
N PRO A 105 -6.50 19.48 -5.81
CA PRO A 105 -5.36 18.59 -6.10
C PRO A 105 -5.61 17.13 -5.68
N LEU A 106 -4.80 16.25 -6.25
CA LEU A 106 -4.89 14.80 -6.09
C LEU A 106 -4.78 14.37 -4.62
N TYR A 107 -5.63 13.46 -4.19
CA TYR A 107 -5.47 12.77 -2.91
C TYR A 107 -4.48 11.61 -3.03
N GLN A 108 -3.73 11.38 -1.97
CA GLN A 108 -2.94 10.16 -1.75
C GLN A 108 -3.46 9.44 -0.51
N MET A 109 -2.95 8.26 -0.21
CA MET A 109 -3.42 7.48 0.94
C MET A 109 -3.30 8.25 2.26
N LEU A 110 -2.27 9.11 2.42
CA LEU A 110 -2.13 9.97 3.61
C LEU A 110 -3.37 10.85 3.82
N GLU A 111 -3.77 11.60 2.80
CA GLU A 111 -4.93 12.50 2.91
C GLU A 111 -6.23 11.73 3.06
N LEU A 112 -6.34 10.56 2.42
CA LEU A 112 -7.51 9.70 2.62
C LEU A 112 -7.61 9.22 4.07
N LYS A 113 -6.51 8.75 4.68
CA LYS A 113 -6.49 8.35 6.08
C LYS A 113 -6.85 9.50 7.02
N LEU A 114 -6.26 10.67 6.82
CA LEU A 114 -6.58 11.88 7.59
C LEU A 114 -8.06 12.29 7.43
N ALA A 115 -8.61 12.15 6.23
CA ALA A 115 -10.03 12.44 5.98
C ALA A 115 -10.95 11.42 6.64
N MET A 116 -10.66 10.11 6.52
CA MET A 116 -11.53 9.07 7.11
C MET A 116 -11.58 9.14 8.63
N TYR A 117 -10.52 9.61 9.28
CA TYR A 117 -10.44 9.74 10.73
C TYR A 117 -10.58 11.21 11.22
N VAL A 118 -11.17 12.07 10.39
CA VAL A 118 -11.28 13.52 10.64
C VAL A 118 -12.05 13.86 11.92
N ASP A 119 -12.95 12.99 12.36
CA ASP A 119 -13.79 13.19 13.55
C ASP A 119 -13.22 12.53 14.82
N PHE A 120 -12.17 11.71 14.72
CA PHE A 120 -11.67 10.94 15.85
C PHE A 120 -11.00 11.80 16.92
N PRO A 121 -10.12 12.77 16.60
CA PRO A 121 -9.39 13.50 17.61
C PRO A 121 -10.27 14.15 18.68
N SER A 122 -11.41 14.73 18.28
CA SER A 122 -12.36 15.35 19.21
C SER A 122 -13.08 14.36 20.14
N HIS A 123 -12.95 13.05 19.91
CA HIS A 123 -13.57 11.98 20.67
C HIS A 123 -12.57 10.95 21.22
N MET A 124 -11.30 11.35 21.28
CA MET A 124 -10.20 10.50 21.78
C MET A 124 -9.63 11.07 23.08
N LYS A 125 -9.36 10.20 24.05
CA LYS A 125 -8.46 10.52 25.14
C LYS A 125 -7.00 10.56 24.64
N PRO A 126 -6.06 11.19 25.38
CA PRO A 126 -4.64 11.15 25.03
C PRO A 126 -4.16 9.71 24.81
N GLY A 127 -3.53 9.47 23.68
CA GLY A 127 -3.08 8.16 23.25
C GLY A 127 -2.60 8.16 21.80
N MET A 128 -2.48 6.99 21.20
CA MET A 128 -2.02 6.84 19.83
C MET A 128 -3.02 6.02 18.99
N LEU A 129 -3.31 6.49 17.78
CA LEU A 129 -4.03 5.73 16.76
C LEU A 129 -3.02 5.16 15.75
N VAL A 130 -3.06 3.87 15.52
CA VAL A 130 -2.18 3.16 14.57
C VAL A 130 -3.02 2.66 13.41
N THR A 131 -2.58 2.95 12.18
CA THR A 131 -3.27 2.54 10.95
C THR A 131 -2.27 2.07 9.89
N CYS A 132 -2.71 1.16 9.02
CA CYS A 132 -1.94 0.72 7.85
C CYS A 132 -1.99 1.75 6.71
N ALA A 133 -0.97 1.72 5.85
CA ALA A 133 -0.85 2.61 4.70
C ALA A 133 -1.47 2.05 3.40
N ASP A 134 -1.89 0.79 3.39
CA ASP A 134 -2.34 0.05 2.20
C ASP A 134 -3.77 -0.48 2.28
N ASP A 135 -4.56 0.04 3.19
CA ASP A 135 -5.98 -0.24 3.29
C ASP A 135 -6.85 1.03 3.16
N ILE A 136 -8.07 0.84 2.72
CA ILE A 136 -9.10 1.87 2.64
C ILE A 136 -10.28 1.40 3.49
N GLU A 137 -10.57 2.16 4.53
CA GLU A 137 -11.68 1.90 5.44
C GLU A 137 -12.79 2.90 5.20
N LEU A 138 -13.93 2.43 4.72
CA LEU A 138 -15.12 3.26 4.57
C LEU A 138 -16.15 2.82 5.59
N TYR A 139 -16.68 3.76 6.35
CA TYR A 139 -17.67 3.48 7.40
C TYR A 139 -18.66 4.62 7.58
N SER A 140 -19.83 4.26 8.06
CA SER A 140 -20.87 5.20 8.49
C SER A 140 -21.28 4.86 9.92
N VAL A 141 -21.52 5.88 10.72
CA VAL A 141 -22.04 5.77 12.08
C VAL A 141 -23.42 6.43 12.13
N PRO A 142 -24.28 6.07 13.10
CA PRO A 142 -25.58 6.72 13.27
C PRO A 142 -25.43 8.25 13.46
N ALA A 143 -26.39 9.00 12.95
CA ALA A 143 -26.31 10.47 12.83
C ALA A 143 -26.07 11.25 14.14
N GLN A 144 -26.28 10.62 15.30
CA GLN A 144 -26.07 11.24 16.63
C GLN A 144 -25.02 10.50 17.46
N GLU A 145 -24.26 9.61 16.83
CA GLU A 145 -23.23 8.82 17.49
C GLU A 145 -21.85 9.16 16.91
N ASN A 146 -20.83 9.07 17.75
CA ASN A 146 -19.44 9.24 17.36
C ASN A 146 -18.64 8.00 17.76
N VAL A 147 -17.59 7.73 17.01
CA VAL A 147 -16.58 6.75 17.42
C VAL A 147 -15.77 7.36 18.55
N VAL A 148 -15.82 6.75 19.73
CA VAL A 148 -15.20 7.28 20.95
C VAL A 148 -14.09 6.36 21.43
N PHE A 149 -12.90 6.91 21.67
CA PHE A 149 -11.75 6.20 22.21
C PHE A 149 -11.47 6.67 23.64
N ASP A 150 -12.25 6.16 24.60
CA ASP A 150 -12.20 6.54 26.02
C ASP A 150 -11.84 5.39 26.97
N LYS A 151 -11.72 4.16 26.45
CA LYS A 151 -11.41 2.95 27.23
C LYS A 151 -9.91 2.83 27.48
N SER A 152 -9.56 2.25 28.64
CA SER A 152 -8.17 1.87 28.92
C SER A 152 -7.74 0.68 28.07
N GLY A 153 -6.44 0.61 27.79
CA GLY A 153 -5.83 -0.44 27.00
C GLY A 153 -5.95 -0.16 25.52
N PHE A 154 -6.18 -1.20 24.74
CA PHE A 154 -6.37 -1.11 23.30
C PHE A 154 -7.83 -1.01 22.93
N THR A 155 -8.14 -0.22 21.90
CA THR A 155 -9.47 -0.16 21.27
C THR A 155 -9.29 -0.23 19.76
N ALA A 156 -9.76 -1.30 19.14
CA ALA A 156 -9.62 -1.53 17.71
C ALA A 156 -10.94 -1.25 16.96
N LEU A 157 -10.83 -0.82 15.71
CA LEU A 157 -11.95 -0.82 14.77
C LEU A 157 -12.06 -2.20 14.13
N ALA A 158 -13.29 -2.66 13.92
CA ALA A 158 -13.54 -3.96 13.30
C ALA A 158 -14.63 -3.88 12.23
N HIS A 159 -14.36 -4.54 11.11
CA HIS A 159 -15.19 -4.54 9.92
C HIS A 159 -15.75 -5.94 9.64
N PRO A 160 -17.05 -6.08 9.31
CA PRO A 160 -17.59 -7.37 8.90
C PRO A 160 -17.01 -7.77 7.55
N SER A 161 -16.27 -8.86 7.51
CA SER A 161 -15.54 -9.34 6.33
C SER A 161 -15.85 -10.80 6.03
N PRO A 162 -15.82 -11.23 4.75
CA PRO A 162 -15.88 -12.64 4.40
C PRO A 162 -14.76 -13.45 5.06
N LEU A 163 -14.99 -14.75 5.29
CA LEU A 163 -13.99 -15.62 5.90
C LEU A 163 -12.68 -15.66 5.14
N SER A 164 -12.72 -15.52 3.81
CA SER A 164 -11.53 -15.46 2.95
C SER A 164 -10.63 -14.26 3.28
N ILE A 165 -11.20 -13.11 3.59
CA ILE A 165 -10.44 -11.92 4.05
C ILE A 165 -9.83 -12.20 5.43
N GLY A 166 -10.57 -12.84 6.33
CA GLY A 166 -10.05 -13.24 7.65
C GLY A 166 -8.82 -14.13 7.59
N THR A 167 -8.59 -14.89 6.51
CA THR A 167 -7.38 -15.73 6.36
C THR A 167 -6.10 -14.92 6.11
N THR A 168 -6.23 -13.68 5.69
CA THR A 168 -5.11 -12.78 5.34
C THR A 168 -4.94 -11.60 6.30
N HIS A 169 -5.89 -11.40 7.20
CA HIS A 169 -5.96 -10.29 8.18
C HIS A 169 -6.11 -10.82 9.61
N GLY A 170 -6.10 -9.92 10.58
CA GLY A 170 -6.43 -10.25 11.96
C GLY A 170 -7.94 -10.43 12.13
N VAL A 171 -8.33 -11.30 13.06
CA VAL A 171 -9.73 -11.62 13.33
C VAL A 171 -9.99 -11.53 14.83
N PHE A 172 -11.03 -10.81 15.23
CA PHE A 172 -11.43 -10.65 16.61
C PHE A 172 -12.39 -11.78 17.05
N VAL A 173 -12.09 -12.41 18.17
CA VAL A 173 -12.98 -13.33 18.88
C VAL A 173 -13.67 -12.54 19.98
N LEU A 174 -14.94 -12.21 19.76
CA LEU A 174 -15.71 -11.37 20.67
C LEU A 174 -16.20 -12.16 21.89
N GLU A 175 -16.32 -11.51 23.03
CA GLU A 175 -17.04 -12.07 24.16
C GLU A 175 -18.54 -12.19 23.84
N PRO A 176 -19.25 -13.20 24.38
CA PRO A 176 -20.68 -13.34 24.18
C PRO A 176 -21.44 -12.06 24.60
N ALA A 177 -22.40 -11.63 23.79
CA ALA A 177 -23.29 -10.53 24.17
C ALA A 177 -24.40 -11.03 25.07
N GLU A 178 -24.73 -10.27 26.12
CA GLU A 178 -25.88 -10.56 26.96
C GLU A 178 -27.20 -10.47 26.19
N THR A 179 -27.30 -9.54 25.25
CA THR A 179 -28.43 -9.39 24.31
C THR A 179 -27.89 -9.06 22.91
N PRO A 180 -28.11 -9.94 21.91
CA PRO A 180 -27.79 -9.62 20.54
C PRO A 180 -28.59 -8.41 20.04
N ARG A 181 -27.96 -7.28 19.82
CA ARG A 181 -28.57 -6.11 19.16
C ARG A 181 -27.99 -5.97 17.78
N ILE A 182 -28.84 -5.74 16.79
CA ILE A 182 -28.37 -5.34 15.44
C ILE A 182 -28.34 -3.82 15.46
N CYS A 183 -27.16 -3.24 15.64
CA CYS A 183 -26.93 -1.80 15.54
C CYS A 183 -25.80 -1.51 14.56
N ASP A 184 -25.79 -0.29 14.04
CA ASP A 184 -24.82 0.13 13.02
C ASP A 184 -23.41 0.23 13.60
N MET A 185 -23.31 0.55 14.90
CA MET A 185 -22.05 0.57 15.65
C MET A 185 -22.25 -0.06 17.03
N GLU A 186 -21.29 -0.86 17.49
CA GLU A 186 -21.35 -1.55 18.78
C GLU A 186 -19.98 -1.61 19.46
N TYR A 187 -19.94 -1.35 20.76
CA TYR A 187 -18.73 -1.50 21.59
C TYR A 187 -18.71 -2.87 22.23
N ARG A 188 -17.65 -3.64 22.00
CA ARG A 188 -17.50 -5.01 22.52
C ARG A 188 -16.14 -5.21 23.16
N THR A 189 -16.04 -6.24 23.98
CA THR A 189 -14.76 -6.75 24.48
C THR A 189 -14.31 -7.93 23.62
N CYS A 190 -13.03 -7.98 23.30
CA CYS A 190 -12.41 -9.07 22.57
C CYS A 190 -11.74 -10.04 23.56
N SER A 191 -12.08 -11.33 23.48
CA SER A 191 -11.50 -12.37 24.32
C SER A 191 -10.16 -12.87 23.77
N GLN A 192 -9.95 -12.81 22.46
CA GLN A 192 -8.75 -13.26 21.77
C GLN A 192 -8.65 -12.63 20.37
N PHE A 193 -7.45 -12.27 19.96
CA PHE A 193 -7.14 -11.87 18.59
C PHE A 193 -6.47 -13.04 17.86
N LEU A 194 -6.85 -13.29 16.62
CA LEU A 194 -6.27 -14.31 15.75
C LEU A 194 -5.60 -13.63 14.56
N HIS A 195 -4.31 -13.82 14.35
CA HIS A 195 -3.58 -13.24 13.23
C HIS A 195 -3.50 -14.23 12.07
N LYS A 196 -4.13 -13.88 10.94
CA LYS A 196 -4.20 -14.68 9.71
C LYS A 196 -4.58 -16.14 9.95
N PRO A 197 -5.71 -16.39 10.64
CA PRO A 197 -6.12 -17.74 11.00
C PRO A 197 -6.64 -18.52 9.80
N SER A 198 -6.54 -19.86 9.84
CA SER A 198 -7.30 -20.69 8.91
C SER A 198 -8.81 -20.61 9.20
N ILE A 199 -9.64 -20.93 8.20
CA ILE A 199 -11.10 -20.96 8.38
C ILE A 199 -11.50 -21.92 9.50
N GLU A 200 -10.87 -23.10 9.59
CA GLU A 200 -11.06 -24.06 10.66
C GLU A 200 -10.76 -23.46 12.05
N LYS A 201 -9.66 -22.70 12.17
CA LYS A 201 -9.28 -22.01 13.41
C LYS A 201 -10.33 -20.96 13.82
N MET A 202 -10.90 -20.22 12.84
CA MET A 202 -11.96 -19.24 13.10
C MET A 202 -13.19 -19.90 13.73
N PHE A 203 -13.64 -21.04 13.16
CA PHE A 203 -14.75 -21.81 13.72
C PHE A 203 -14.42 -22.36 15.10
N LYS A 204 -13.27 -22.98 15.27
CA LYS A 204 -12.82 -23.56 16.56
C LYS A 204 -12.74 -22.52 17.68
N CYS A 205 -12.39 -21.29 17.36
CA CYS A 205 -12.30 -20.20 18.33
C CYS A 205 -13.61 -19.44 18.51
N ASN A 206 -14.69 -19.79 17.80
CA ASN A 206 -15.99 -19.08 17.79
C ASN A 206 -15.86 -17.62 17.30
N ALA A 207 -14.99 -17.37 16.32
CA ALA A 207 -14.83 -16.06 15.71
C ALA A 207 -15.88 -15.80 14.61
N VAL A 208 -16.50 -16.86 14.06
CA VAL A 208 -17.44 -16.74 12.96
C VAL A 208 -18.81 -16.28 13.47
N CYS A 209 -19.24 -15.14 12.93
CA CYS A 209 -20.56 -14.58 13.16
C CYS A 209 -21.51 -14.94 12.01
N LYS A 210 -22.82 -14.92 12.30
CA LYS A 210 -23.87 -15.16 11.29
C LYS A 210 -24.88 -14.02 11.29
N ARG A 211 -25.18 -13.51 10.10
CA ARG A 211 -26.24 -12.51 9.88
C ARG A 211 -26.99 -12.86 8.60
N GLU A 212 -28.31 -12.99 8.68
CA GLU A 212 -29.18 -13.31 7.53
C GLU A 212 -28.72 -14.56 6.74
N GLY A 213 -28.24 -15.58 7.46
CA GLY A 213 -27.76 -16.83 6.86
C GLY A 213 -26.35 -16.76 6.25
N LYS A 214 -25.69 -15.59 6.28
CA LYS A 214 -24.32 -15.43 5.80
C LYS A 214 -23.32 -15.48 6.95
N GLU A 215 -22.22 -16.16 6.73
CA GLU A 215 -21.10 -16.25 7.66
C GLU A 215 -20.08 -15.16 7.36
N PHE A 216 -19.58 -14.53 8.42
CA PHE A 216 -18.56 -13.48 8.34
C PHE A 216 -17.72 -13.44 9.62
N VAL A 217 -16.63 -12.72 9.59
CA VAL A 217 -15.78 -12.43 10.76
C VAL A 217 -15.57 -10.94 10.88
N TYR A 218 -15.20 -10.48 12.07
CA TYR A 218 -14.75 -9.10 12.26
C TYR A 218 -13.23 -9.05 12.09
N THR A 219 -12.77 -8.34 11.05
CA THR A 219 -11.34 -8.15 10.76
C THR A 219 -10.82 -6.84 11.33
N ASP A 220 -9.52 -6.84 11.62
CA ASP A 220 -8.79 -5.66 12.05
C ASP A 220 -8.56 -4.66 10.92
N SER A 221 -8.29 -3.42 11.32
CA SER A 221 -7.84 -2.34 10.45
C SER A 221 -6.98 -1.36 11.23
N THR A 222 -7.58 -0.59 12.09
CA THR A 222 -6.99 0.51 12.86
C THR A 222 -7.23 0.26 14.34
N TYR A 223 -6.26 0.59 15.18
CA TYR A 223 -6.43 0.51 16.62
C TYR A 223 -5.82 1.71 17.35
N TYR A 224 -6.43 2.02 18.46
CA TYR A 224 -5.99 3.03 19.42
C TYR A 224 -5.46 2.34 20.66
N PHE A 225 -4.49 2.95 21.34
CA PHE A 225 -4.12 2.63 22.71
C PHE A 225 -3.91 3.89 23.52
N ASP A 226 -4.32 3.84 24.77
CA ASP A 226 -4.31 4.97 25.67
C ASP A 226 -2.89 5.37 26.13
N TYR A 227 -2.77 6.53 26.75
CA TYR A 227 -1.49 7.05 27.28
C TYR A 227 -0.80 6.08 28.23
N GLY A 228 -1.56 5.42 29.12
CA GLY A 228 -1.01 4.43 30.07
C GLY A 228 -0.35 3.25 29.36
N THR A 229 -1.02 2.74 28.32
CA THR A 229 -0.49 1.69 27.46
C THR A 229 0.73 2.16 26.66
N SER A 230 0.72 3.41 26.18
CA SER A 230 1.88 4.02 25.52
C SER A 230 3.12 4.00 26.42
N MET A 231 2.97 4.38 27.69
CA MET A 231 4.07 4.36 28.66
C MET A 231 4.55 2.94 28.97
N THR A 232 3.65 1.96 28.98
CA THR A 232 3.98 0.55 29.16
C THR A 232 4.82 0.03 27.98
N LEU A 233 4.43 0.36 26.75
CA LEU A 233 5.17 -0.01 25.53
C LEU A 233 6.53 0.69 25.46
N LEU A 234 6.62 1.97 25.84
CA LEU A 234 7.89 2.70 25.90
C LEU A 234 8.86 2.10 26.92
N THR A 235 8.37 1.68 28.09
CA THR A 235 9.17 0.98 29.09
C THR A 235 9.68 -0.36 28.54
N LEU A 236 8.79 -1.14 27.91
CA LEU A 236 9.17 -2.39 27.27
C LEU A 236 10.23 -2.17 26.18
N PHE A 237 10.05 -1.18 25.34
CA PHE A 237 11.02 -0.84 24.29
C PHE A 237 12.40 -0.53 24.87
N SER A 238 12.46 0.21 25.98
CA SER A 238 13.72 0.51 26.68
C SER A 238 14.41 -0.76 27.23
N GLU A 239 13.64 -1.78 27.62
CA GLU A 239 14.16 -3.06 28.13
C GLU A 239 14.66 -4.00 27.02
N ILE A 240 14.09 -3.91 25.80
CA ILE A 240 14.43 -4.80 24.69
C ILE A 240 15.32 -4.15 23.62
N SER A 241 15.60 -2.86 23.78
CA SER A 241 16.47 -2.12 22.87
C SER A 241 17.96 -2.52 23.04
N PRO A 242 18.77 -2.58 21.95
CA PRO A 242 18.37 -2.38 20.58
C PRO A 242 17.55 -3.57 20.03
N LEU A 243 16.51 -3.28 19.26
CA LEU A 243 15.75 -4.32 18.57
C LEU A 243 16.63 -4.97 17.50
N THR A 244 16.62 -6.31 17.47
CA THR A 244 17.42 -7.11 16.53
C THR A 244 16.56 -7.96 15.59
N CYS A 245 15.24 -7.78 15.63
CA CYS A 245 14.29 -8.51 14.80
C CYS A 245 13.08 -7.63 14.45
N GLU A 246 12.38 -8.01 13.38
CA GLU A 246 11.13 -7.40 12.95
C GLU A 246 10.01 -7.69 13.96
N ILE A 247 9.27 -6.65 14.36
CA ILE A 247 8.06 -6.74 15.18
C ILE A 247 6.86 -6.34 14.34
N ASP A 248 5.85 -7.20 14.30
CA ASP A 248 4.57 -6.91 13.66
C ASP A 248 3.66 -6.17 14.64
N ALA A 249 3.38 -4.89 14.37
CA ALA A 249 2.56 -4.05 15.24
C ALA A 249 1.12 -4.58 15.43
N TYR A 250 0.60 -5.38 14.51
CA TYR A 250 -0.69 -6.04 14.63
C TYR A 250 -0.53 -7.43 15.26
N GLY A 251 0.27 -8.29 14.64
CA GLY A 251 0.44 -9.66 15.10
C GLY A 251 1.04 -9.77 16.49
N ASP A 252 2.08 -9.02 16.80
CA ASP A 252 2.81 -9.19 18.05
C ASP A 252 2.17 -8.42 19.23
N PHE A 253 1.50 -7.28 18.98
CA PHE A 253 0.81 -6.57 20.05
C PHE A 253 -0.58 -7.14 20.30
N LEU A 254 -1.42 -7.24 19.28
CA LEU A 254 -2.83 -7.62 19.47
C LEU A 254 -3.01 -9.08 19.90
N HIS A 255 -2.13 -10.01 19.47
CA HIS A 255 -2.14 -11.40 19.93
C HIS A 255 -1.92 -11.55 21.44
N ALA A 256 -1.20 -10.61 22.05
CA ALA A 256 -0.92 -10.63 23.48
C ALA A 256 -2.15 -10.22 24.33
N LEU A 257 -3.17 -9.66 23.70
CA LEU A 257 -4.33 -9.04 24.34
C LEU A 257 -5.51 -10.00 24.46
N GLY A 258 -6.43 -9.67 25.38
CA GLY A 258 -7.63 -10.43 25.66
C GLY A 258 -7.40 -11.55 26.66
N GLN A 259 -8.48 -11.96 27.34
CA GLN A 259 -8.41 -12.91 28.45
C GLN A 259 -7.97 -14.33 28.04
N ARG A 260 -8.21 -14.71 26.77
CA ARG A 260 -7.89 -16.03 26.21
C ARG A 260 -6.58 -16.05 25.44
N ALA A 261 -5.79 -14.97 25.47
CA ALA A 261 -4.48 -14.92 24.82
C ALA A 261 -3.51 -15.91 25.48
N THR A 262 -2.80 -16.70 24.66
CA THR A 262 -1.79 -17.66 25.09
C THR A 262 -0.44 -17.32 24.47
N VAL A 263 0.64 -17.72 25.13
CA VAL A 263 2.01 -17.46 24.68
C VAL A 263 2.39 -18.25 23.40
N ASP A 264 1.57 -19.21 23.00
CA ASP A 264 1.89 -20.16 21.93
C ASP A 264 2.18 -19.50 20.58
N TYR A 265 1.54 -18.34 20.30
CA TYR A 265 1.74 -17.61 19.04
C TYR A 265 3.20 -17.13 18.87
N THR A 266 3.95 -16.96 19.96
CA THR A 266 5.33 -16.47 19.91
C THR A 266 6.28 -17.42 19.20
N GLU A 267 5.93 -18.72 19.17
CA GLU A 267 6.68 -19.76 18.47
C GLU A 267 6.34 -19.84 16.96
N ASN A 268 5.21 -19.24 16.54
CA ASN A 268 4.78 -19.28 15.15
C ASN A 268 5.56 -18.25 14.32
N THR A 269 6.51 -18.71 13.53
CA THR A 269 7.33 -17.88 12.63
C THR A 269 6.90 -17.96 11.16
N ALA A 270 5.74 -18.54 10.84
CA ALA A 270 5.26 -18.70 9.47
C ALA A 270 4.97 -17.36 8.75
N ASN A 271 4.71 -16.30 9.52
CA ASN A 271 4.38 -14.97 8.99
C ASN A 271 5.59 -14.04 8.81
N VAL A 272 6.78 -14.45 9.21
CA VAL A 272 8.01 -13.65 9.03
C VAL A 272 8.77 -14.11 7.80
N THR A 273 9.33 -13.16 7.07
CA THR A 273 10.10 -13.41 5.84
C THR A 273 11.39 -14.17 6.15
N LYS A 274 12.00 -13.90 7.31
CA LYS A 274 13.22 -14.56 7.80
C LYS A 274 13.12 -14.75 9.31
N LYS A 275 13.39 -15.96 9.79
CA LYS A 275 13.49 -16.22 11.22
C LYS A 275 14.76 -15.57 11.76
N GLU A 276 14.61 -14.48 12.49
CA GLU A 276 15.71 -13.74 13.09
C GLU A 276 16.02 -14.26 14.50
N ASN A 277 17.29 -14.16 14.89
CA ASN A 277 17.71 -14.54 16.23
C ASN A 277 17.07 -13.59 17.25
N GLY A 278 16.47 -14.16 18.31
CA GLY A 278 15.82 -13.38 19.36
C GLY A 278 14.34 -13.07 19.16
N LEU A 279 13.77 -13.29 17.96
CA LEU A 279 12.36 -12.98 17.67
C LEU A 279 11.39 -13.59 18.68
N VAL A 280 11.53 -14.90 18.96
CA VAL A 280 10.66 -15.62 19.90
C VAL A 280 10.80 -15.05 21.33
N GLU A 281 12.01 -14.73 21.75
CA GLU A 281 12.26 -14.13 23.07
C GLU A 281 11.62 -12.74 23.19
N ILE A 282 11.78 -11.90 22.18
CA ILE A 282 11.18 -10.55 22.14
C ILE A 282 9.67 -10.65 22.14
N ARG A 283 9.06 -11.53 21.34
CA ARG A 283 7.61 -11.78 21.34
C ARG A 283 7.11 -12.25 22.70
N ARG A 284 7.84 -13.11 23.40
CA ARG A 284 7.52 -13.53 24.78
C ARG A 284 7.56 -12.35 25.75
N LYS A 285 8.55 -11.46 25.66
CA LYS A 285 8.63 -10.24 26.48
C LYS A 285 7.42 -9.33 26.22
N ILE A 286 7.06 -9.12 24.94
CA ILE A 286 5.85 -8.37 24.55
C ILE A 286 4.60 -9.02 25.16
N PHE A 287 4.44 -10.34 25.00
CA PHE A 287 3.30 -11.07 25.56
C PHE A 287 3.19 -10.87 27.08
N HIS A 288 4.25 -11.10 27.82
CA HIS A 288 4.23 -10.99 29.27
C HIS A 288 3.97 -9.55 29.76
N ARG A 289 4.42 -8.56 29.03
CA ARG A 289 4.19 -7.14 29.34
C ARG A 289 2.75 -6.71 29.07
N LEU A 290 2.16 -7.18 27.98
CA LEU A 290 0.81 -6.80 27.56
C LEU A 290 -0.29 -7.73 28.09
N LYS A 291 0.05 -8.91 28.60
CA LYS A 291 -0.91 -9.86 29.17
C LYS A 291 -1.78 -9.20 30.23
N GLY A 292 -3.10 -9.32 30.05
CA GLY A 292 -4.08 -8.70 30.95
C GLY A 292 -4.49 -7.28 30.59
N THR A 293 -3.83 -6.67 29.57
CA THR A 293 -4.29 -5.40 29.00
C THR A 293 -5.59 -5.64 28.23
N ALA A 294 -6.57 -4.75 28.44
CA ALA A 294 -7.88 -4.85 27.80
C ALA A 294 -7.78 -4.66 26.28
N LEU A 295 -8.51 -5.46 25.52
CA LEU A 295 -8.76 -5.28 24.09
C LEU A 295 -10.23 -5.00 23.88
N ASN A 296 -10.56 -3.74 23.66
CA ASN A 296 -11.90 -3.30 23.29
C ASN A 296 -12.00 -3.26 21.75
N VAL A 297 -13.20 -3.45 21.23
CA VAL A 297 -13.44 -3.44 19.79
C VAL A 297 -14.70 -2.62 19.51
N ILE A 298 -14.60 -1.73 18.53
CA ILE A 298 -15.72 -0.96 17.99
C ILE A 298 -16.13 -1.64 16.69
N LEU A 299 -17.25 -2.32 16.70
CA LEU A 299 -17.81 -2.99 15.53
C LEU A 299 -18.50 -1.95 14.65
N LEU A 300 -17.94 -1.69 13.48
CA LEU A 300 -18.52 -0.79 12.47
C LEU A 300 -19.34 -1.63 11.48
N ASN A 301 -20.60 -1.88 11.80
CA ASN A 301 -21.46 -2.79 11.03
C ASN A 301 -21.88 -2.22 9.66
N ILE A 302 -21.83 -0.89 9.51
CA ILE A 302 -22.00 -0.18 8.23
C ILE A 302 -20.63 0.26 7.76
N SER A 303 -19.81 -0.70 7.34
CA SER A 303 -18.45 -0.44 6.87
C SER A 303 -18.01 -1.43 5.80
N LYS A 304 -16.96 -1.06 5.09
CA LYS A 304 -16.21 -1.90 4.17
C LYS A 304 -14.72 -1.64 4.31
N PHE A 305 -13.97 -2.70 4.15
CA PHE A 305 -12.53 -2.72 4.17
C PHE A 305 -12.00 -3.14 2.80
N TYR A 306 -11.06 -2.37 2.23
CA TYR A 306 -10.44 -2.61 0.95
C TYR A 306 -8.93 -2.61 1.12
N HIS A 307 -8.28 -3.69 0.72
CA HIS A 307 -6.83 -3.79 0.75
C HIS A 307 -6.24 -3.45 -0.63
N VAL A 308 -5.18 -2.64 -0.67
CA VAL A 308 -4.49 -2.19 -1.90
C VAL A 308 -3.01 -2.58 -1.80
N GLY A 309 -2.75 -3.86 -1.55
CA GLY A 309 -1.42 -4.38 -1.26
C GLY A 309 -0.76 -5.14 -2.41
N THR A 310 -1.50 -5.45 -3.49
CA THR A 310 -1.00 -6.18 -4.66
C THR A 310 -1.34 -5.46 -5.96
N THR A 311 -0.62 -5.77 -7.04
CA THR A 311 -0.89 -5.22 -8.38
C THR A 311 -2.29 -5.57 -8.89
N GLU A 312 -2.80 -6.78 -8.59
CA GLU A 312 -4.16 -7.19 -8.99
C GLU A 312 -5.24 -6.43 -8.22
N GLU A 313 -5.09 -6.27 -6.89
CA GLU A 313 -6.01 -5.47 -6.07
C GLU A 313 -6.00 -4.01 -6.50
N TYR A 314 -4.81 -3.44 -6.75
CA TYR A 314 -4.64 -2.07 -7.23
C TYR A 314 -5.39 -1.83 -8.55
N LEU A 315 -5.20 -2.72 -9.54
CA LEU A 315 -5.93 -2.65 -10.80
C LEU A 315 -7.44 -2.79 -10.59
N PHE A 316 -7.87 -3.80 -9.86
CA PHE A 316 -9.29 -4.06 -9.63
C PHE A 316 -9.99 -2.88 -8.95
N HIS A 317 -9.45 -2.41 -7.84
CA HIS A 317 -10.09 -1.35 -7.06
C HIS A 317 -10.15 -0.02 -7.80
N PHE A 318 -9.13 0.33 -8.58
CA PHE A 318 -9.12 1.64 -9.25
C PHE A 318 -9.76 1.63 -10.63
N THR A 319 -10.00 0.47 -11.23
CA THR A 319 -10.60 0.41 -12.58
C THR A 319 -11.93 -0.32 -12.65
N ALA A 320 -12.10 -1.43 -11.93
CA ALA A 320 -13.18 -2.38 -12.12
C ALA A 320 -14.14 -2.52 -10.93
N ASP A 321 -13.74 -2.15 -9.71
CA ASP A 321 -14.57 -2.25 -8.52
C ASP A 321 -15.69 -1.19 -8.51
N PRO A 322 -16.95 -1.57 -8.80
CA PRO A 322 -18.03 -0.60 -8.85
C PRO A 322 -18.39 -0.04 -7.47
N CYS A 323 -18.14 -0.81 -6.41
CA CYS A 323 -18.46 -0.41 -5.04
C CYS A 323 -17.50 0.67 -4.56
N LEU A 324 -16.20 0.40 -4.55
CA LEU A 324 -15.21 1.37 -4.08
C LEU A 324 -15.25 2.65 -4.93
N ARG A 325 -15.39 2.50 -6.26
CA ARG A 325 -15.46 3.66 -7.16
C ARG A 325 -16.64 4.57 -6.85
N ALA A 326 -17.83 4.00 -6.56
CA ALA A 326 -19.02 4.77 -6.20
C ALA A 326 -18.91 5.37 -4.78
N GLU A 327 -18.49 4.57 -3.81
CA GLU A 327 -18.45 4.94 -2.39
C GLU A 327 -17.40 6.01 -2.08
N LEU A 328 -16.24 5.95 -2.76
CA LEU A 328 -15.16 6.92 -2.60
C LEU A 328 -15.22 8.07 -3.63
N GLY A 329 -16.05 7.91 -4.68
CA GLY A 329 -16.14 8.89 -5.77
C GLY A 329 -14.92 8.91 -6.68
N LEU A 330 -14.35 7.73 -6.99
CA LEU A 330 -13.16 7.61 -7.83
C LEU A 330 -13.45 8.01 -9.28
N LEU A 331 -12.53 8.76 -9.87
CA LEU A 331 -12.58 9.26 -11.22
C LEU A 331 -11.78 8.34 -12.18
N SER A 332 -12.13 8.36 -13.47
CA SER A 332 -11.30 7.72 -14.50
C SER A 332 -10.05 8.52 -14.84
N ALA A 333 -10.09 9.83 -14.59
CA ALA A 333 -8.93 10.72 -14.68
C ALA A 333 -8.96 11.71 -13.51
N ALA A 334 -7.85 11.84 -12.78
CA ALA A 334 -7.72 12.78 -11.67
C ALA A 334 -6.38 13.51 -11.76
N PHE A 335 -6.42 14.85 -11.68
CA PHE A 335 -5.25 15.71 -11.81
C PHE A 335 -4.35 15.29 -12.98
N SER A 336 -4.92 15.23 -14.19
CA SER A 336 -4.25 14.74 -15.40
C SER A 336 -4.70 15.52 -16.63
N VAL A 337 -3.86 15.52 -17.66
CA VAL A 337 -4.19 16.01 -19.00
C VAL A 337 -4.38 14.81 -19.90
N CYS A 338 -5.61 14.51 -20.27
CA CYS A 338 -5.96 13.38 -21.15
C CYS A 338 -7.35 13.61 -21.77
N ASP A 339 -7.54 13.04 -22.94
CA ASP A 339 -8.80 13.10 -23.71
C ASP A 339 -9.63 11.82 -23.46
N LEU A 340 -9.94 11.57 -22.18
CA LEU A 340 -10.76 10.43 -21.78
C LEU A 340 -12.18 10.93 -21.53
N GLU A 341 -13.14 10.38 -22.28
CA GLU A 341 -14.55 10.60 -22.00
C GLU A 341 -14.89 10.14 -20.57
N PRO A 342 -15.36 11.06 -19.71
CA PRO A 342 -15.80 10.70 -18.38
C PRO A 342 -17.10 9.91 -18.45
N SER A 343 -17.01 8.60 -18.50
CA SER A 343 -18.17 7.72 -18.46
C SER A 343 -18.02 6.69 -17.36
N GLU A 344 -19.12 6.32 -16.70
CA GLU A 344 -19.16 5.23 -15.71
C GLU A 344 -18.70 3.88 -16.30
N LYS A 345 -18.73 3.75 -17.64
CA LYS A 345 -18.27 2.57 -18.38
C LYS A 345 -16.77 2.58 -18.63
N THR A 346 -16.09 3.70 -18.42
CA THR A 346 -14.65 3.84 -18.67
C THR A 346 -13.88 3.22 -17.50
N ARG A 347 -13.47 1.97 -17.67
CA ARG A 347 -12.71 1.19 -16.66
C ARG A 347 -11.22 1.42 -16.80
N VAL A 348 -10.78 2.67 -16.78
CA VAL A 348 -9.37 3.08 -16.74
C VAL A 348 -9.14 4.04 -15.59
N CYS A 349 -7.88 4.16 -15.18
CA CYS A 349 -7.48 5.11 -14.15
C CYS A 349 -6.24 5.87 -14.64
N VAL A 350 -6.34 7.20 -14.78
CA VAL A 350 -5.22 8.07 -15.13
C VAL A 350 -5.04 9.10 -14.03
N THR A 351 -3.88 9.08 -13.35
CA THR A 351 -3.59 9.97 -12.24
C THR A 351 -2.27 10.69 -12.45
N HIS A 352 -2.24 12.00 -12.18
CA HIS A 352 -1.05 12.85 -12.24
C HIS A 352 -0.21 12.60 -13.52
N SER A 353 -0.86 12.56 -14.67
CA SER A 353 -0.26 12.14 -15.94
C SER A 353 -0.64 13.06 -17.11
N ILE A 354 0.21 13.06 -18.12
CA ILE A 354 -0.02 13.82 -19.35
C ILE A 354 -0.04 12.84 -20.52
N LEU A 355 -1.20 12.73 -21.17
CA LEU A 355 -1.42 11.87 -22.32
C LEU A 355 -1.72 12.75 -23.54
N HIS A 356 -1.00 12.52 -24.65
CA HIS A 356 -1.34 13.15 -25.92
C HIS A 356 -2.75 12.69 -26.37
N PRO A 357 -3.58 13.53 -27.03
CA PRO A 357 -4.95 13.18 -27.43
C PRO A 357 -5.08 11.90 -28.28
N SER A 358 -4.04 11.51 -29.01
CA SER A 358 -4.01 10.27 -29.80
C SER A 358 -3.59 9.02 -29.03
N VAL A 359 -3.41 9.11 -27.72
CA VAL A 359 -3.11 7.95 -26.86
C VAL A 359 -4.37 7.13 -26.63
N THR A 360 -4.23 5.82 -26.64
CA THR A 360 -5.31 4.91 -26.27
C THR A 360 -4.90 4.10 -25.04
N VAL A 361 -5.76 4.10 -24.01
CA VAL A 361 -5.60 3.28 -22.81
C VAL A 361 -6.73 2.27 -22.76
N SER A 362 -6.39 0.99 -22.82
CA SER A 362 -7.36 -0.09 -22.80
C SER A 362 -7.93 -0.34 -21.40
N GLN A 363 -9.10 -0.96 -21.33
CA GLN A 363 -9.84 -1.20 -20.08
C GLN A 363 -9.02 -1.98 -19.03
N GLY A 364 -9.25 -1.67 -17.76
CA GLY A 364 -8.59 -2.30 -16.64
C GLY A 364 -7.17 -1.78 -16.39
N SER A 365 -6.74 -0.70 -17.07
CA SER A 365 -5.36 -0.19 -16.97
C SER A 365 -5.26 1.07 -16.13
N VAL A 366 -4.13 1.21 -15.44
CA VAL A 366 -3.75 2.37 -14.63
C VAL A 366 -2.52 3.04 -15.25
N VAL A 367 -2.58 4.36 -15.40
CA VAL A 367 -1.45 5.22 -15.80
C VAL A 367 -1.26 6.27 -14.72
N GLU A 368 -0.11 6.25 -14.04
CA GLU A 368 0.19 7.17 -12.97
C GLU A 368 1.56 7.85 -13.13
N TYR A 369 1.66 9.11 -12.76
CA TYR A 369 2.90 9.88 -12.79
C TYR A 369 3.69 9.73 -14.09
N SER A 370 2.98 9.69 -15.23
CA SER A 370 3.58 9.33 -16.52
C SER A 370 3.26 10.35 -17.62
N ARG A 371 4.13 10.40 -18.63
CA ARG A 371 3.93 11.14 -19.86
C ARG A 371 3.92 10.21 -21.05
N LEU A 372 2.83 10.21 -21.81
CA LEU A 372 2.64 9.40 -23.01
C LEU A 372 2.53 10.32 -24.23
N ASP A 373 3.50 10.18 -25.14
CA ASP A 373 3.57 10.97 -26.38
C ASP A 373 2.57 10.41 -27.43
N ALA A 374 2.54 11.00 -28.62
CA ALA A 374 1.53 10.70 -29.65
C ALA A 374 1.48 9.21 -30.07
N ARG A 375 0.28 8.71 -30.30
CA ARG A 375 -0.02 7.37 -30.81
C ARG A 375 0.50 6.21 -29.96
N VAL A 376 0.71 6.46 -28.66
CA VAL A 376 0.99 5.38 -27.70
C VAL A 376 -0.28 4.58 -27.45
N LYS A 377 -0.15 3.25 -27.40
CA LYS A 377 -1.23 2.30 -27.05
C LYS A 377 -0.87 1.53 -25.80
N VAL A 378 -1.73 1.59 -24.80
CA VAL A 378 -1.60 0.79 -23.56
C VAL A 378 -2.58 -0.36 -23.62
N GLY A 379 -2.07 -1.59 -23.53
CA GLY A 379 -2.88 -2.81 -23.49
C GLY A 379 -3.73 -2.90 -22.22
N SER A 380 -4.71 -3.79 -22.23
CA SER A 380 -5.64 -3.97 -21.11
C SER A 380 -4.94 -4.51 -19.86
N ARG A 381 -5.50 -4.17 -18.69
CA ARG A 381 -5.03 -4.66 -17.38
C ARG A 381 -3.54 -4.39 -17.14
N SER A 382 -3.06 -3.22 -17.56
CA SER A 382 -1.65 -2.84 -17.43
C SER A 382 -1.48 -1.68 -16.44
N ILE A 383 -0.33 -1.63 -15.76
CA ILE A 383 0.08 -0.55 -14.87
C ILE A 383 1.28 0.16 -15.50
N ILE A 384 1.16 1.45 -15.74
CA ILE A 384 2.23 2.33 -16.22
C ILE A 384 2.52 3.36 -15.14
N SER A 385 3.70 3.31 -14.54
CA SER A 385 4.06 4.17 -13.40
C SER A 385 5.41 4.85 -13.61
N GLY A 386 5.45 6.18 -13.45
CA GLY A 386 6.68 6.97 -13.50
C GLY A 386 7.36 6.99 -14.88
N CYS A 387 6.66 6.71 -15.97
CA CYS A 387 7.21 6.49 -17.30
C CYS A 387 7.14 7.74 -18.20
N TRP A 388 8.13 7.87 -19.09
CA TRP A 388 8.00 8.73 -20.26
C TRP A 388 8.06 7.87 -21.52
N ILE A 389 6.89 7.69 -22.17
CA ILE A 389 6.73 6.83 -23.35
C ILE A 389 6.74 7.67 -24.61
N GLY A 390 7.69 7.39 -25.50
CA GLY A 390 7.82 8.06 -26.81
C GLY A 390 6.69 7.69 -27.79
N THR A 391 6.65 8.40 -28.91
CA THR A 391 5.65 8.21 -29.96
C THR A 391 5.65 6.80 -30.58
N ASP A 392 4.46 6.36 -31.05
CA ASP A 392 4.28 5.12 -31.82
C ASP A 392 4.67 3.83 -31.09
N LEU A 393 4.56 3.81 -29.76
CA LEU A 393 4.85 2.64 -28.96
C LEU A 393 3.57 1.95 -28.46
N SER A 394 3.62 0.63 -28.34
CA SER A 394 2.53 -0.18 -27.81
C SER A 394 3.02 -1.03 -26.64
N VAL A 395 2.32 -0.93 -25.51
CA VAL A 395 2.52 -1.76 -24.32
C VAL A 395 1.58 -2.96 -24.41
N PRO A 396 2.06 -4.20 -24.21
CA PRO A 396 1.21 -5.38 -24.14
C PRO A 396 0.20 -5.32 -23.01
N SER A 397 -0.84 -6.17 -23.08
CA SER A 397 -1.79 -6.37 -21.97
C SER A 397 -1.13 -7.10 -20.79
N ASP A 398 -1.78 -7.03 -19.61
CA ASP A 398 -1.36 -7.70 -18.39
C ASP A 398 0.09 -7.38 -17.95
N THR A 399 0.54 -6.16 -18.26
CA THR A 399 1.92 -5.72 -18.04
C THR A 399 2.02 -4.69 -16.92
N PHE A 400 2.92 -4.90 -15.98
CA PHE A 400 3.38 -3.91 -15.02
C PHE A 400 4.68 -3.27 -15.53
N ILE A 401 4.72 -1.95 -15.68
CA ILE A 401 5.90 -1.18 -16.07
C ILE A 401 6.10 -0.02 -15.10
N HIS A 402 7.29 0.07 -14.53
CA HIS A 402 7.67 1.15 -13.63
C HIS A 402 9.08 1.66 -13.92
N SER A 403 9.21 2.97 -14.14
CA SER A 403 10.49 3.61 -14.40
C SER A 403 11.02 4.31 -13.15
N LEU A 404 12.31 4.16 -12.89
CA LEU A 404 13.03 4.65 -11.72
C LEU A 404 14.32 5.36 -12.15
N ALA A 405 14.71 6.37 -11.39
CA ALA A 405 16.06 6.95 -11.50
C ALA A 405 16.96 6.33 -10.44
N VAL A 406 18.24 6.11 -10.79
CA VAL A 406 19.23 5.48 -9.92
C VAL A 406 20.56 6.25 -9.96
N ASN A 407 21.31 6.14 -8.86
CA ASN A 407 22.69 6.60 -8.78
C ASN A 407 23.61 5.37 -8.74
N LEU A 408 24.34 5.15 -9.82
CA LEU A 408 25.31 4.08 -9.92
C LEU A 408 26.68 4.66 -10.26
N ASP A 409 27.69 4.34 -9.46
CA ASP A 409 29.07 4.84 -9.62
C ASP A 409 29.16 6.37 -9.79
N GLY A 410 28.33 7.12 -9.03
CA GLY A 410 28.29 8.58 -9.08
C GLY A 410 27.62 9.17 -10.32
N LYS A 411 26.95 8.36 -11.13
CA LYS A 411 26.21 8.79 -12.32
C LYS A 411 24.73 8.49 -12.18
N THR A 412 23.90 9.45 -12.59
CA THR A 412 22.46 9.23 -12.71
C THR A 412 22.17 8.36 -13.92
N GLY A 413 21.43 7.27 -13.69
CA GLY A 413 20.89 6.38 -14.69
C GLY A 413 19.40 6.19 -14.53
N PHE A 414 18.75 5.52 -15.47
CA PHE A 414 17.33 5.23 -15.47
C PHE A 414 17.10 3.75 -15.76
N VAL A 415 16.19 3.17 -15.01
CA VAL A 415 15.81 1.76 -15.11
C VAL A 415 14.30 1.66 -15.25
N THR A 416 13.84 0.92 -16.22
CA THR A 416 12.41 0.56 -16.34
C THR A 416 12.27 -0.92 -16.06
N VAL A 417 11.62 -1.26 -14.96
CA VAL A 417 11.32 -2.64 -14.61
C VAL A 417 10.00 -3.07 -15.23
N VAL A 418 9.93 -4.33 -15.65
CA VAL A 418 8.74 -4.92 -16.27
C VAL A 418 8.44 -6.29 -15.67
N PHE A 419 7.17 -6.52 -15.34
CA PHE A 419 6.65 -7.77 -14.81
C PHE A 419 5.26 -8.04 -15.38
N GLY A 420 4.83 -9.30 -15.38
CA GLY A 420 3.42 -9.61 -15.52
C GLY A 420 2.64 -9.15 -14.28
N VAL A 421 1.42 -8.70 -14.46
CA VAL A 421 0.56 -8.26 -13.33
C VAL A 421 0.39 -9.35 -12.27
N ARG A 422 0.50 -10.62 -12.66
CA ARG A 422 0.36 -11.80 -11.80
C ARG A 422 1.67 -12.42 -11.36
N ASP A 423 2.81 -11.85 -11.73
CA ASP A 423 4.10 -12.40 -11.37
C ASP A 423 4.33 -12.31 -9.85
N ASP A 424 4.78 -13.41 -9.25
CA ASP A 424 5.06 -13.48 -7.82
C ASP A 424 6.49 -13.05 -7.51
N LEU A 425 6.65 -11.78 -7.13
CA LEU A 425 7.94 -11.20 -6.78
C LEU A 425 8.49 -11.68 -5.42
N LYS A 426 7.67 -12.36 -4.61
CA LYS A 426 8.10 -12.94 -3.32
C LYS A 426 8.55 -14.38 -3.43
N LYS A 427 8.10 -15.10 -4.47
CA LYS A 427 8.54 -16.48 -4.70
C LYS A 427 10.05 -16.52 -4.87
N SER A 428 10.72 -17.32 -4.04
CA SER A 428 12.18 -17.46 -4.06
C SER A 428 12.62 -18.90 -4.23
N VAL A 429 13.83 -19.05 -4.76
CA VAL A 429 14.56 -20.30 -4.86
C VAL A 429 15.89 -20.19 -4.13
N SER A 430 16.42 -21.30 -3.65
CA SER A 430 17.60 -21.34 -2.78
C SER A 430 18.94 -21.14 -3.53
N SER A 431 18.94 -21.06 -4.85
CA SER A 431 20.15 -20.91 -5.66
C SER A 431 19.80 -20.38 -7.05
N PRO A 432 20.68 -19.60 -7.70
CA PRO A 432 20.56 -19.21 -9.12
C PRO A 432 20.35 -20.39 -10.07
N ALA A 433 20.91 -21.57 -9.77
CA ALA A 433 20.74 -22.78 -10.57
C ALA A 433 19.27 -23.27 -10.64
N HIS A 434 18.41 -22.80 -9.73
CA HIS A 434 16.99 -23.14 -9.72
C HIS A 434 16.09 -22.06 -10.32
N MET A 435 16.66 -21.05 -11.02
CA MET A 435 15.88 -19.92 -11.58
C MET A 435 14.76 -20.35 -12.53
N LYS A 436 14.84 -21.55 -13.12
CA LYS A 436 13.77 -22.13 -13.94
C LYS A 436 12.44 -22.28 -13.20
N ALA A 437 12.46 -22.35 -11.87
CA ALA A 437 11.24 -22.41 -11.05
C ALA A 437 10.59 -21.03 -10.83
N LEU A 438 11.26 -19.94 -11.20
CA LEU A 438 10.71 -18.58 -11.21
C LEU A 438 10.03 -18.35 -12.56
N SER A 439 8.85 -17.72 -12.52
CA SER A 439 8.06 -17.41 -13.72
C SER A 439 7.94 -15.91 -13.90
N LEU A 440 8.23 -15.43 -15.10
CA LEU A 440 8.09 -14.06 -15.54
C LEU A 440 7.23 -14.03 -16.82
N PHE A 441 6.10 -13.35 -16.82
CA PHE A 441 5.11 -13.40 -17.91
C PHE A 441 4.70 -14.84 -18.29
N GLU A 442 4.47 -15.69 -17.29
CA GLU A 442 4.13 -17.13 -17.46
C GLU A 442 5.24 -17.99 -18.12
N VAL A 443 6.38 -17.40 -18.49
CA VAL A 443 7.57 -18.09 -19.02
C VAL A 443 8.58 -18.27 -17.87
N ASN A 444 9.30 -19.40 -17.84
CA ASN A 444 10.33 -19.55 -16.81
C ASN A 444 11.49 -18.56 -17.03
N LEU A 445 12.10 -18.09 -15.96
CA LEU A 445 13.11 -17.02 -16.00
C LEU A 445 14.35 -17.42 -16.82
N GLU A 446 14.72 -18.70 -16.84
CA GLU A 446 15.86 -19.21 -17.62
C GLU A 446 15.65 -19.01 -19.13
N ASP A 447 14.45 -19.32 -19.63
CA ASP A 447 14.09 -19.13 -21.04
C ASP A 447 13.99 -17.64 -21.39
N CYS A 448 13.43 -16.80 -20.50
CA CYS A 448 13.39 -15.35 -20.69
C CYS A 448 14.80 -14.78 -20.87
N VAL A 449 15.71 -15.14 -19.99
CA VAL A 449 17.11 -14.72 -20.00
C VAL A 449 17.81 -15.15 -21.28
N GLY A 450 17.56 -16.39 -21.73
CA GLY A 450 18.07 -16.90 -23.00
C GLY A 450 17.61 -16.09 -24.22
N LEU A 451 16.30 -15.75 -24.29
CA LEU A 451 15.76 -14.90 -25.36
C LEU A 451 16.35 -13.48 -25.35
N TRP A 452 16.75 -12.98 -24.19
CA TRP A 452 17.43 -11.69 -24.08
C TRP A 452 18.94 -11.74 -24.39
N GLY A 453 19.44 -12.88 -24.81
CA GLY A 453 20.83 -13.10 -25.17
C GLY A 453 21.79 -13.09 -23.99
N LEU A 454 21.27 -13.30 -22.78
CA LEU A 454 22.06 -13.47 -21.57
C LEU A 454 22.33 -14.96 -21.31
N PHE A 455 23.40 -15.26 -20.60
CA PHE A 455 23.72 -16.62 -20.19
C PHE A 455 23.13 -16.85 -18.79
N PRO A 456 22.24 -17.86 -18.60
CA PRO A 456 21.61 -18.13 -17.32
C PRO A 456 22.60 -18.24 -16.16
N GLU A 457 23.72 -18.91 -16.35
CA GLU A 457 24.78 -19.09 -15.37
C GLU A 457 25.53 -17.80 -14.99
N LYS A 458 25.34 -16.72 -15.75
CA LYS A 458 25.93 -15.38 -15.49
C LYS A 458 24.94 -14.39 -14.90
N VAL A 459 23.66 -14.78 -14.75
CA VAL A 459 22.67 -13.90 -14.11
C VAL A 459 23.00 -13.75 -12.65
N ARG A 460 23.24 -12.52 -12.25
CA ARG A 460 23.48 -12.15 -10.85
C ARG A 460 22.15 -11.93 -10.14
N PHE A 461 22.06 -12.33 -8.88
CA PHE A 461 21.00 -11.95 -7.96
C PHE A 461 21.61 -11.04 -6.90
N SER A 462 20.98 -9.87 -6.65
CA SER A 462 21.46 -8.92 -5.65
C SER A 462 21.15 -9.35 -4.23
N GLY A 463 21.96 -8.95 -3.26
CA GLY A 463 21.76 -9.26 -1.84
C GLY A 463 22.01 -10.74 -1.49
N ASP A 464 21.07 -11.35 -0.77
CA ASP A 464 21.20 -12.73 -0.29
C ASP A 464 20.94 -13.75 -1.41
N THR A 465 21.99 -14.39 -1.89
CA THR A 465 21.93 -15.37 -2.98
C THR A 465 21.30 -16.71 -2.59
N THR A 466 20.94 -16.89 -1.32
CA THR A 466 20.16 -18.05 -0.86
C THR A 466 18.64 -17.84 -1.03
N MET A 467 18.23 -16.64 -1.46
CA MET A 467 16.85 -16.25 -1.70
C MET A 467 16.72 -15.55 -3.06
N CYS A 468 16.95 -16.30 -4.13
CA CYS A 468 16.83 -15.80 -5.50
C CYS A 468 15.35 -15.68 -5.91
N SER A 469 14.94 -14.52 -6.43
CA SER A 469 13.56 -14.20 -6.81
C SER A 469 13.54 -13.22 -7.99
N LEU A 470 12.39 -12.95 -8.58
CA LEU A 470 12.24 -11.88 -9.57
C LEU A 470 12.60 -10.49 -8.99
N TRP A 471 12.43 -10.30 -7.69
CA TRP A 471 12.75 -9.06 -6.99
C TRP A 471 14.23 -8.69 -7.05
N ASN A 472 15.12 -9.68 -6.92
CA ASN A 472 16.57 -9.47 -6.87
C ASN A 472 17.34 -9.99 -8.08
N ALA A 473 16.68 -10.47 -9.12
CA ALA A 473 17.31 -10.86 -10.39
C ALA A 473 17.82 -9.63 -11.16
N CYS A 474 19.11 -9.55 -11.44
CA CYS A 474 19.73 -8.45 -12.17
C CYS A 474 19.56 -8.64 -13.69
N ILE A 475 18.38 -8.26 -14.17
CA ILE A 475 17.97 -8.44 -15.56
C ILE A 475 17.54 -7.15 -16.26
N PHE A 476 17.43 -6.02 -15.53
CA PHE A 476 16.97 -4.75 -16.09
C PHE A 476 18.14 -3.84 -16.47
N PRO A 477 18.16 -3.30 -17.71
CA PRO A 477 19.25 -2.45 -18.17
C PRO A 477 19.18 -1.05 -17.57
N VAL A 478 20.36 -0.51 -17.23
CA VAL A 478 20.52 0.89 -16.83
C VAL A 478 20.78 1.71 -18.09
N CYS A 479 20.00 2.75 -18.29
CA CYS A 479 20.06 3.64 -19.46
C CYS A 479 20.35 5.08 -19.05
N SER A 480 20.72 5.93 -20.03
CA SER A 480 21.06 7.34 -19.81
C SER A 480 19.84 8.26 -19.62
N ASN A 481 18.66 7.84 -20.02
CA ASN A 481 17.41 8.60 -19.88
C ASN A 481 16.19 7.69 -19.80
N LEU A 482 15.04 8.27 -19.34
CA LEU A 482 13.77 7.56 -19.15
C LEU A 482 13.22 6.91 -20.42
N LYS A 483 13.29 7.61 -21.57
CA LYS A 483 12.73 7.08 -22.82
C LYS A 483 13.49 5.85 -23.31
N ASP A 484 14.82 5.88 -23.25
CA ASP A 484 15.64 4.75 -23.67
C ASP A 484 15.47 3.55 -22.73
N SER A 485 15.37 3.77 -21.41
CA SER A 485 15.12 2.69 -20.46
C SER A 485 13.78 2.01 -20.72
N PHE A 486 12.75 2.80 -21.08
CA PHE A 486 11.44 2.27 -21.45
C PHE A 486 11.51 1.43 -22.75
N VAL A 487 12.16 1.96 -23.78
CA VAL A 487 12.32 1.25 -25.08
C VAL A 487 13.07 -0.06 -24.93
N MET A 488 14.12 -0.09 -24.10
CA MET A 488 14.87 -1.31 -23.81
C MET A 488 14.00 -2.37 -23.15
N SER A 489 13.24 -2.01 -22.12
CA SER A 489 12.35 -2.94 -21.43
C SER A 489 11.16 -3.38 -22.30
N LEU A 490 10.64 -2.49 -23.14
CA LEU A 490 9.63 -2.87 -24.14
C LEU A 490 10.20 -3.85 -25.18
N GLY A 491 11.48 -3.72 -25.55
CA GLY A 491 12.19 -4.67 -26.42
C GLY A 491 12.29 -6.07 -25.78
N MET A 492 12.54 -6.14 -24.47
CA MET A 492 12.55 -7.39 -23.71
C MET A 492 11.17 -8.07 -23.76
N LEU A 493 10.08 -7.31 -23.55
CA LEU A 493 8.71 -7.83 -23.64
C LEU A 493 8.37 -8.34 -25.04
N LYS A 494 8.69 -7.58 -26.08
CA LYS A 494 8.45 -8.00 -27.48
C LYS A 494 9.18 -9.29 -27.83
N ALA A 495 10.39 -9.48 -27.29
CA ALA A 495 11.15 -10.71 -27.47
C ALA A 495 10.43 -11.92 -26.88
N LEU A 496 9.82 -11.77 -25.68
CA LEU A 496 9.03 -12.83 -25.05
C LEU A 496 7.77 -13.17 -25.86
N ASP A 497 7.05 -12.14 -26.31
CA ASP A 497 5.80 -12.31 -27.07
C ASP A 497 6.04 -12.96 -28.46
N SER A 498 7.12 -12.57 -29.15
CA SER A 498 7.42 -13.05 -30.49
C SER A 498 8.32 -14.29 -30.54
N GLY A 499 8.91 -14.70 -29.40
CA GLY A 499 9.93 -15.76 -29.35
C GLY A 499 11.24 -15.39 -30.09
N THR A 500 11.50 -14.09 -30.34
CA THR A 500 12.68 -13.62 -31.06
C THR A 500 13.80 -13.18 -30.12
N ASN A 501 15.06 -13.36 -30.54
CA ASN A 501 16.20 -12.97 -29.71
C ASN A 501 16.33 -11.44 -29.61
N PHE A 502 16.54 -10.96 -28.38
CA PHE A 502 16.84 -9.57 -28.06
C PHE A 502 18.25 -9.45 -27.48
N THR A 503 19.22 -9.09 -28.31
CA THR A 503 20.66 -9.17 -27.96
C THR A 503 21.26 -7.88 -27.41
N LEU A 504 20.48 -6.81 -27.27
CA LEU A 504 21.00 -5.50 -26.82
C LEU A 504 21.45 -5.51 -25.35
N LEU A 505 21.02 -6.51 -24.55
CA LEU A 505 21.42 -6.60 -23.14
C LEU A 505 22.84 -7.13 -22.92
N LYS A 506 23.49 -7.74 -23.93
CA LYS A 506 24.81 -8.38 -23.76
C LYS A 506 25.89 -7.47 -23.19
N ASN A 507 25.84 -6.19 -23.50
CA ASN A 507 26.81 -5.18 -23.05
C ASN A 507 26.21 -4.13 -22.13
N ALA A 508 24.98 -4.31 -21.66
CA ALA A 508 24.30 -3.40 -20.76
C ALA A 508 24.72 -3.63 -19.31
N THR A 509 24.83 -2.57 -18.53
CA THR A 509 24.87 -2.69 -17.08
C THR A 509 23.47 -3.12 -16.61
N LEU A 510 23.40 -4.27 -15.96
CA LEU A 510 22.13 -4.85 -15.49
C LEU A 510 21.99 -4.70 -13.98
N THR A 511 20.81 -4.37 -13.55
CA THR A 511 20.41 -4.25 -12.14
C THR A 511 19.12 -5.02 -11.86
N SER A 512 18.83 -5.26 -10.59
CA SER A 512 17.55 -5.79 -10.12
C SER A 512 16.64 -4.68 -9.61
N LEU A 513 15.36 -4.97 -9.39
CA LEU A 513 14.48 -4.02 -8.71
C LEU A 513 14.97 -3.72 -7.28
N GLN A 514 15.44 -4.73 -6.54
CA GLN A 514 16.01 -4.53 -5.21
C GLN A 514 17.19 -3.57 -5.23
N GLU A 515 18.16 -3.79 -6.10
CA GLU A 515 19.35 -2.95 -6.23
C GLU A 515 19.01 -1.54 -6.75
N THR A 516 18.03 -1.44 -7.66
CA THR A 516 17.50 -0.16 -8.13
C THR A 516 16.90 0.66 -6.99
N LEU A 517 16.13 0.02 -6.09
CA LEU A 517 15.56 0.70 -4.93
C LEU A 517 16.60 1.11 -3.88
N GLN A 518 17.65 0.30 -3.71
CA GLN A 518 18.78 0.64 -2.83
C GLN A 518 19.62 1.82 -3.33
N ASN A 519 19.67 2.02 -4.64
CA ASN A 519 20.43 3.10 -5.28
C ASN A 519 19.53 4.15 -5.95
N LYS A 520 18.29 4.27 -5.51
CA LYS A 520 17.33 5.20 -6.12
C LYS A 520 17.78 6.65 -6.03
N ASN A 521 17.60 7.39 -7.10
CA ASN A 521 17.81 8.83 -7.14
C ASN A 521 16.49 9.56 -6.89
N LEU A 522 16.19 9.83 -5.62
CA LEU A 522 14.95 10.48 -5.20
C LEU A 522 14.76 11.86 -5.83
N GLU A 523 15.85 12.63 -5.94
CA GLU A 523 15.81 13.98 -6.49
C GLU A 523 15.31 13.97 -7.94
N GLU A 524 15.87 13.12 -8.80
CA GLU A 524 15.43 13.02 -10.20
C GLU A 524 14.03 12.45 -10.34
N MET A 525 13.62 11.49 -9.50
CA MET A 525 12.26 10.96 -9.51
C MET A 525 11.24 12.03 -9.12
N LEU A 526 11.48 12.77 -8.04
CA LEU A 526 10.59 13.82 -7.56
C LEU A 526 10.58 15.03 -8.50
N LYS A 527 11.72 15.37 -9.11
CA LYS A 527 11.82 16.41 -10.14
C LYS A 527 10.96 16.08 -11.38
N PHE A 528 10.93 14.81 -11.81
CA PHE A 528 10.04 14.38 -12.89
C PHE A 528 8.57 14.54 -12.52
N ARG A 529 8.16 14.11 -11.30
CA ARG A 529 6.79 14.28 -10.80
C ARG A 529 6.40 15.76 -10.65
N LYS A 530 7.31 16.59 -10.14
CA LYS A 530 7.10 18.05 -10.01
C LYS A 530 6.91 18.71 -11.37
N LYS A 531 7.72 18.32 -12.36
CA LYS A 531 7.55 18.82 -13.74
C LYS A 531 6.20 18.44 -14.33
N LEU A 532 5.74 17.22 -14.14
CA LEU A 532 4.39 16.81 -14.54
C LEU A 532 3.32 17.64 -13.84
N TYR A 533 3.46 17.87 -12.53
CA TYR A 533 2.53 18.70 -11.74
C TYR A 533 2.41 20.11 -12.31
N GLU A 534 3.54 20.76 -12.58
CA GLU A 534 3.60 22.12 -13.14
C GLU A 534 3.00 22.19 -14.56
N ASP A 535 3.29 21.20 -15.41
CA ASP A 535 2.77 21.12 -16.77
C ASP A 535 1.24 20.88 -16.77
N ILE A 536 0.72 20.02 -15.87
CA ILE A 536 -0.72 19.79 -15.69
C ILE A 536 -1.42 21.07 -15.25
N LEU A 537 -0.89 21.78 -14.25
CA LEU A 537 -1.46 23.05 -13.80
C LEU A 537 -1.51 24.09 -14.91
N ARG A 538 -0.44 24.20 -15.71
CA ARG A 538 -0.39 25.16 -16.83
C ARG A 538 -1.48 24.90 -17.87
N VAL A 539 -1.69 23.63 -18.23
CA VAL A 539 -2.74 23.25 -19.18
C VAL A 539 -4.14 23.50 -18.61
N ASN A 540 -4.37 23.12 -17.35
CA ASN A 540 -5.66 23.31 -16.71
C ASN A 540 -6.04 24.80 -16.57
N LEU A 541 -5.07 25.66 -16.25
CA LEU A 541 -5.29 27.11 -16.21
C LEU A 541 -5.60 27.69 -17.60
N SER A 542 -4.93 27.21 -18.65
CA SER A 542 -5.20 27.68 -20.03
C SER A 542 -6.57 27.25 -20.54
N ASN A 543 -7.14 26.15 -20.07
CA ASN A 543 -8.48 25.66 -20.44
C ASN A 543 -9.60 26.29 -19.60
N SER A 544 -9.27 27.04 -18.55
CA SER A 544 -10.25 27.71 -17.65
C SER A 544 -10.50 29.18 -18.04
N VAL A 545 -9.77 29.71 -19.01
CA VAL A 545 -9.90 31.04 -19.62
C VAL A 545 -10.59 30.91 -20.95
#